data_69d76517f28d2518f45295991f81b71f
#
_entry.id   69d76517f28d2518f45295991f81b71f
#
_cell.length_a   1.000
_cell.length_b   1.000
_cell.length_c   1.000
_cell.angle_alpha   90.00
_cell.angle_beta   90.00
_cell.angle_gamma   90.00
#
_symmetry.space_group_name_H-M   'P 1'
#
loop_
_entity.id
_entity.type
_entity.pdbx_description
1 polymer ?
#
loop_
_entity_poly.entity_id
_entity_poly.type
_entity_poly.pdbx_seq_one_letter_code
_entity_poly.pdbx_strand_id
1 'polypeptide(L)'
;VAVFNEGRIQQLAAPPQLEHWRTDHVMAALLTHGEDLSGDFVLGQAMLERVQRAHLRPPPAVAAADRGTRYAELAAEAVAGETARPSLGGEFPKFATCVHLGEDRYRHVLVKFTETANTPAKRRWVDLLICEHLAARVLAGQGIAAAASELVVAGERLCLEVERFDRIGAHGRRGTVTLAALDDAFHDQHDDWPHAAARLARDGWIDAPTLATIRWLHAFGMLSELGAAGEREGQTHLHRG
;
A
#
# COMPACT_ATOMS: atom_id res chain seq x y z
N VAL A 1 -4.28 -7.68 3.27
CA VAL A 1 -5.53 -7.92 4.01
C VAL A 1 -6.00 -6.58 4.55
N ALA A 2 -7.24 -6.15 4.21
CA ALA A 2 -7.82 -4.93 4.73
C ALA A 2 -7.98 -5.04 6.25
N VAL A 3 -7.42 -4.09 6.99
CA VAL A 3 -7.70 -4.01 8.43
C VAL A 3 -9.05 -3.29 8.57
N PHE A 4 -10.08 -4.04 8.90
CA PHE A 4 -11.40 -3.50 9.22
C PHE A 4 -11.41 -3.09 10.69
N ASN A 5 -12.03 -1.95 11.00
CA ASN A 5 -12.28 -1.59 12.38
C ASN A 5 -13.37 -2.50 13.00
N GLU A 6 -13.44 -2.54 14.33
CA GLU A 6 -14.40 -3.40 15.05
C GLU A 6 -15.84 -3.19 14.59
N GLY A 7 -16.27 -1.97 14.34
CA GLY A 7 -17.63 -1.67 13.88
C GLY A 7 -17.96 -2.27 12.51
N ARG A 8 -17.00 -2.28 11.58
CA ARG A 8 -17.16 -2.92 10.26
C ARG A 8 -17.12 -4.44 10.35
N ILE A 9 -16.25 -4.99 11.20
CA ILE A 9 -16.20 -6.43 11.48
C ILE A 9 -17.54 -6.91 12.06
N GLN A 10 -18.12 -6.17 13.00
CA GLN A 10 -19.45 -6.47 13.56
C GLN A 10 -20.57 -6.45 12.50
N GLN A 11 -20.54 -5.47 11.58
CA GLN A 11 -21.49 -5.38 10.47
C GLN A 11 -21.40 -6.57 9.51
N LEU A 12 -20.23 -7.17 9.38
CA LEU A 12 -19.99 -8.35 8.53
C LEU A 12 -20.30 -9.67 9.25
N ALA A 13 -20.63 -9.66 10.53
CA ALA A 13 -20.73 -10.86 11.38
C ALA A 13 -19.48 -11.75 11.29
N ALA A 14 -18.30 -11.14 11.13
CA ALA A 14 -17.02 -11.81 10.97
C ALA A 14 -16.25 -11.87 12.31
N PRO A 15 -15.36 -12.85 12.51
CA PRO A 15 -14.49 -12.91 13.68
C PRO A 15 -13.67 -11.63 13.83
N PRO A 16 -13.40 -11.15 15.05
CA PRO A 16 -12.56 -9.97 15.28
C PRO A 16 -11.12 -10.13 14.74
N GLN A 17 -10.58 -11.35 14.82
CA GLN A 17 -9.22 -11.66 14.34
C GLN A 17 -9.26 -12.09 12.87
N LEU A 18 -8.50 -11.41 12.03
CA LEU A 18 -8.45 -11.67 10.58
C LEU A 18 -7.94 -13.09 10.24
N GLU A 19 -7.10 -13.66 11.09
CA GLU A 19 -6.58 -15.03 10.95
C GLU A 19 -7.67 -16.10 11.02
N HIS A 20 -8.81 -15.77 11.64
CA HIS A 20 -9.99 -16.64 11.70
C HIS A 20 -10.97 -16.40 10.55
N TRP A 21 -10.65 -15.50 9.61
CA TRP A 21 -11.51 -15.24 8.47
C TRP A 21 -11.42 -16.37 7.46
N ARG A 22 -12.59 -16.79 7.01
CA ARG A 22 -12.73 -17.72 5.89
C ARG A 22 -13.05 -16.92 4.61
N THR A 23 -13.04 -17.62 3.49
CA THR A 23 -13.31 -17.02 2.17
C THR A 23 -14.64 -16.26 2.14
N ASP A 24 -15.69 -16.76 2.80
CA ASP A 24 -17.00 -16.11 2.88
C ASP A 24 -16.92 -14.75 3.61
N HIS A 25 -16.16 -14.65 4.71
CA HIS A 25 -15.94 -13.37 5.41
C HIS A 25 -15.17 -12.38 4.54
N VAL A 26 -14.12 -12.84 3.85
CA VAL A 26 -13.35 -12.00 2.93
C VAL A 26 -14.23 -11.50 1.79
N MET A 27 -15.02 -12.38 1.18
CA MET A 27 -15.95 -12.01 0.09
C MET A 27 -17.01 -11.01 0.56
N ALA A 28 -17.60 -11.21 1.73
CA ALA A 28 -18.56 -10.27 2.31
C ALA A 28 -17.90 -8.88 2.53
N ALA A 29 -16.69 -8.85 3.03
CA ALA A 29 -15.94 -7.62 3.23
C ALA A 29 -15.64 -6.88 1.90
N LEU A 30 -15.20 -7.60 0.88
CA LEU A 30 -14.92 -7.04 -0.44
C LEU A 30 -16.18 -6.52 -1.13
N LEU A 31 -17.30 -7.25 -1.03
CA LEU A 31 -18.58 -6.84 -1.58
C LEU A 31 -19.21 -5.63 -0.87
N THR A 32 -18.81 -5.37 0.37
CA THR A 32 -19.38 -4.30 1.20
C THR A 32 -18.51 -3.06 1.28
N HIS A 33 -17.19 -3.23 1.27
CA HIS A 33 -16.19 -2.18 1.53
C HIS A 33 -15.02 -2.16 0.51
N GLY A 34 -15.19 -2.81 -0.64
CA GLY A 34 -14.14 -2.95 -1.65
C GLY A 34 -14.07 -1.80 -2.66
N GLU A 35 -14.52 -0.59 -2.32
CA GLU A 35 -14.50 0.55 -3.23
C GLU A 35 -13.10 1.06 -3.58
N ASP A 36 -12.12 0.83 -2.73
CA ASP A 36 -10.73 1.30 -2.93
C ASP A 36 -9.70 0.16 -2.86
N LEU A 37 -10.01 -0.95 -3.50
CA LEU A 37 -9.05 -2.05 -3.68
C LEU A 37 -7.88 -1.62 -4.56
N SER A 38 -6.74 -2.31 -4.43
CA SER A 38 -5.61 -2.11 -5.34
C SER A 38 -6.02 -2.48 -6.77
N GLY A 39 -5.53 -1.68 -7.71
CA GLY A 39 -5.88 -1.85 -9.11
C GLY A 39 -7.28 -1.33 -9.45
N ASP A 40 -7.89 -1.94 -10.43
CA ASP A 40 -9.22 -1.60 -10.94
C ASP A 40 -10.32 -2.60 -10.53
N PHE A 41 -10.01 -3.52 -9.63
CA PHE A 41 -10.97 -4.50 -9.14
C PHE A 41 -12.14 -3.83 -8.42
N VAL A 42 -13.36 -4.17 -8.85
CA VAL A 42 -14.63 -3.79 -8.22
C VAL A 42 -15.52 -5.03 -8.18
N LEU A 43 -15.89 -5.46 -6.98
CA LEU A 43 -16.65 -6.70 -6.79
C LEU A 43 -18.11 -6.42 -6.43
N GLY A 44 -19.00 -6.95 -7.25
CA GLY A 44 -20.46 -6.89 -7.03
C GLY A 44 -21.10 -5.60 -7.54
N GLN A 45 -22.39 -5.72 -7.88
CA GLN A 45 -23.19 -4.65 -8.48
C GLN A 45 -23.29 -3.42 -7.58
N ALA A 46 -23.54 -3.61 -6.30
CA ALA A 46 -23.69 -2.51 -5.34
C ALA A 46 -22.39 -1.68 -5.22
N MET A 47 -21.23 -2.34 -5.29
CA MET A 47 -19.94 -1.67 -5.25
C MET A 47 -19.66 -0.92 -6.56
N LEU A 48 -19.97 -1.53 -7.71
CA LEU A 48 -19.87 -0.87 -9.01
C LEU A 48 -20.70 0.41 -9.06
N GLU A 49 -21.95 0.37 -8.57
CA GLU A 49 -22.82 1.54 -8.51
C GLU A 49 -22.27 2.64 -7.58
N ARG A 50 -21.62 2.27 -6.46
CA ARG A 50 -20.95 3.26 -5.60
C ARG A 50 -19.80 3.94 -6.32
N VAL A 51 -18.96 3.17 -6.99
CA VAL A 51 -17.83 3.71 -7.77
C VAL A 51 -18.33 4.60 -8.89
N GLN A 52 -19.35 4.19 -9.63
CA GLN A 52 -19.95 5.00 -10.71
C GLN A 52 -20.55 6.31 -10.16
N ARG A 53 -21.24 6.26 -9.02
CA ARG A 53 -21.77 7.48 -8.38
C ARG A 53 -20.67 8.41 -7.88
N ALA A 54 -19.56 7.86 -7.39
CA ALA A 54 -18.41 8.67 -6.98
C ALA A 54 -17.79 9.44 -8.15
N HIS A 55 -17.84 8.90 -9.37
CA HIS A 55 -17.34 9.58 -10.58
C HIS A 55 -18.14 10.82 -10.97
N LEU A 56 -19.33 11.02 -10.43
CA LEU A 56 -20.17 12.19 -10.71
C LEU A 56 -19.77 13.44 -9.89
N ARG A 57 -18.80 13.32 -8.99
CA ARG A 57 -18.33 14.40 -8.12
C ARG A 57 -16.80 14.36 -8.01
N PRO A 58 -16.13 15.48 -7.75
CA PRO A 58 -14.73 15.46 -7.40
C PRO A 58 -14.48 14.51 -6.21
N PRO A 59 -13.35 13.79 -6.18
CA PRO A 59 -13.03 12.93 -5.05
C PRO A 59 -12.84 13.78 -3.78
N PRO A 60 -13.20 13.25 -2.59
CA PRO A 60 -12.79 13.86 -1.33
C PRO A 60 -11.28 14.01 -1.32
N ALA A 61 -10.77 15.23 -1.21
CA ALA A 61 -9.35 15.48 -1.33
C ALA A 61 -8.86 16.50 -0.29
N VAL A 62 -7.61 16.31 0.14
CA VAL A 62 -6.87 17.22 1.00
C VAL A 62 -6.20 18.26 0.11
N ALA A 63 -6.34 19.56 0.40
CA ALA A 63 -5.58 20.56 -0.32
C ALA A 63 -4.08 20.41 -0.05
N ALA A 64 -3.24 20.59 -1.07
CA ALA A 64 -1.80 20.37 -0.94
C ALA A 64 -1.17 21.21 0.19
N ALA A 65 -1.70 22.42 0.45
CA ALA A 65 -1.23 23.29 1.52
C ALA A 65 -1.64 22.80 2.92
N ASP A 66 -2.72 22.02 3.03
CA ASP A 66 -3.28 21.61 4.31
C ASP A 66 -2.84 20.19 4.74
N ARG A 67 -1.96 19.56 3.96
CA ARG A 67 -1.51 18.17 4.21
C ARG A 67 -1.02 17.95 5.63
N GLY A 68 -0.18 18.85 6.16
CA GLY A 68 0.37 18.71 7.50
C GLY A 68 -0.70 18.61 8.59
N THR A 69 -1.70 19.49 8.56
CA THR A 69 -2.81 19.46 9.52
C THR A 69 -3.72 18.28 9.29
N ARG A 70 -4.16 18.08 8.05
CA ARG A 70 -5.14 17.03 7.73
C ARG A 70 -4.57 15.62 7.90
N TYR A 71 -3.28 15.41 7.64
CA TYR A 71 -2.63 14.12 7.87
C TYR A 71 -2.51 13.78 9.36
N ALA A 72 -2.33 14.78 10.23
CA ALA A 72 -2.35 14.55 11.67
C ALA A 72 -3.73 14.05 12.15
N GLU A 73 -4.82 14.62 11.62
CA GLU A 73 -6.19 14.20 11.91
C GLU A 73 -6.47 12.80 11.38
N LEU A 74 -6.19 12.55 10.09
CA LEU A 74 -6.38 11.24 9.46
C LEU A 74 -5.55 10.14 10.13
N ALA A 75 -4.35 10.45 10.59
CA ALA A 75 -3.53 9.52 11.36
C ALA A 75 -4.16 9.19 12.72
N ALA A 76 -4.74 10.19 13.41
CA ALA A 76 -5.46 9.97 14.66
C ALA A 76 -6.71 9.10 14.44
N GLU A 77 -7.52 9.39 13.41
CA GLU A 77 -8.68 8.58 13.00
C GLU A 77 -8.27 7.13 12.68
N ALA A 78 -7.14 6.95 11.98
CA ALA A 78 -6.63 5.63 11.63
C ALA A 78 -6.18 4.82 12.83
N VAL A 79 -5.58 5.47 13.84
CA VAL A 79 -5.19 4.83 15.12
C VAL A 79 -6.43 4.46 15.94
N ALA A 80 -7.43 5.34 15.97
CA ALA A 80 -8.70 5.06 16.66
C ALA A 80 -9.53 3.95 15.97
N GLY A 81 -9.13 3.50 14.80
CA GLY A 81 -9.86 2.48 14.04
C GLY A 81 -11.10 3.01 13.32
N GLU A 82 -11.27 4.32 13.24
CA GLU A 82 -12.44 4.98 12.64
C GLU A 82 -12.41 4.98 11.11
N THR A 83 -11.21 4.95 10.52
CA THR A 83 -11.03 4.90 9.06
C THR A 83 -10.70 3.50 8.58
N ALA A 84 -11.33 3.09 7.46
CA ALA A 84 -10.94 1.87 6.77
C ALA A 84 -9.51 2.02 6.26
N ARG A 85 -8.63 1.17 6.73
CA ARG A 85 -7.28 1.07 6.18
C ARG A 85 -7.34 0.27 4.88
N PRO A 86 -6.80 0.77 3.76
CA PRO A 86 -6.65 -0.06 2.57
C PRO A 86 -5.78 -1.27 2.90
N SER A 87 -6.07 -2.40 2.25
CA SER A 87 -5.39 -3.68 2.43
C SER A 87 -3.97 -3.70 1.85
N LEU A 88 -3.17 -2.74 2.26
CA LEU A 88 -1.79 -2.65 1.80
C LEU A 88 -0.91 -3.30 2.87
N GLY A 89 -0.31 -4.43 2.56
CA GLY A 89 0.59 -5.16 3.45
C GLY A 89 1.63 -4.26 4.13
N GLY A 90 2.25 -4.72 5.20
CA GLY A 90 3.30 -4.02 5.92
C GLY A 90 2.89 -3.56 7.32
N GLU A 91 3.87 -3.41 8.20
CA GLU A 91 3.72 -3.18 9.64
C GLU A 91 3.36 -1.72 10.00
N PHE A 92 3.72 -0.75 9.15
CA PHE A 92 3.46 0.66 9.42
C PHE A 92 1.97 1.00 9.42
N PRO A 93 1.47 1.78 10.40
CA PRO A 93 0.15 2.36 10.32
C PRO A 93 0.08 3.31 9.12
N LYS A 94 -1.04 3.25 8.38
CA LYS A 94 -1.21 3.96 7.14
C LYS A 94 -2.67 4.27 6.84
N PHE A 95 -2.89 5.29 6.02
CA PHE A 95 -4.19 5.60 5.42
C PHE A 95 -4.02 5.94 3.94
N ALA A 96 -5.10 5.84 3.16
CA ALA A 96 -5.15 6.35 1.80
C ALA A 96 -5.95 7.64 1.77
N THR A 97 -5.54 8.57 0.91
CA THR A 97 -6.28 9.80 0.65
C THR A 97 -6.01 10.31 -0.76
N CYS A 98 -6.72 11.34 -1.16
CA CYS A 98 -6.47 12.08 -2.39
C CYS A 98 -5.95 13.46 -2.04
N VAL A 99 -4.95 13.95 -2.77
CA VAL A 99 -4.42 15.32 -2.64
C VAL A 99 -4.86 16.13 -3.85
N HIS A 100 -5.47 17.29 -3.60
CA HIS A 100 -5.82 18.24 -4.64
C HIS A 100 -4.65 19.22 -4.86
N LEU A 101 -4.11 19.22 -6.07
CA LEU A 101 -2.92 19.98 -6.45
C LEU A 101 -3.24 21.33 -7.13
N GLY A 102 -4.51 21.73 -7.12
CA GLY A 102 -5.01 22.91 -7.84
C GLY A 102 -5.56 22.55 -9.22
N GLU A 103 -6.44 23.39 -9.76
CA GLU A 103 -7.24 23.11 -10.95
C GLU A 103 -7.92 21.73 -10.83
N ASP A 104 -7.99 20.93 -11.88
CA ASP A 104 -8.56 19.58 -11.84
C ASP A 104 -7.49 18.51 -11.65
N ARG A 105 -6.38 18.82 -10.95
CA ARG A 105 -5.29 17.89 -10.72
C ARG A 105 -5.41 17.21 -9.36
N TYR A 106 -5.44 15.89 -9.38
CA TYR A 106 -5.59 15.04 -8.22
C TYR A 106 -4.47 14.00 -8.18
N ARG A 107 -3.97 13.72 -6.97
CA ARG A 107 -2.96 12.69 -6.72
C ARG A 107 -3.45 11.80 -5.58
N HIS A 108 -3.70 10.55 -5.88
CA HIS A 108 -4.02 9.56 -4.86
C HIS A 108 -2.75 9.07 -4.20
N VAL A 109 -2.76 9.02 -2.88
CA VAL A 109 -1.58 8.69 -2.08
C VAL A 109 -1.90 7.69 -0.99
N LEU A 110 -0.89 6.89 -0.67
CA LEU A 110 -0.81 6.14 0.56
C LEU A 110 0.12 6.88 1.51
N VAL A 111 -0.34 7.13 2.73
CA VAL A 111 0.43 7.84 3.74
C VAL A 111 0.74 6.90 4.89
N LYS A 112 2.02 6.56 5.06
CA LYS A 112 2.56 5.87 6.23
C LYS A 112 2.94 6.90 7.26
N PHE A 113 2.77 6.62 8.56
CA PHE A 113 3.06 7.61 9.58
C PHE A 113 3.62 7.00 10.87
N THR A 114 4.33 7.82 11.64
CA THR A 114 4.91 7.44 12.93
C THR A 114 3.93 7.69 14.07
N GLU A 115 4.23 7.14 15.25
CA GLU A 115 3.56 7.48 16.50
C GLU A 115 3.89 8.92 16.96
N THR A 116 3.09 9.47 17.87
CA THR A 116 3.33 10.78 18.48
C THR A 116 4.32 10.71 19.63
N ALA A 117 4.31 9.60 20.40
CA ALA A 117 5.18 9.44 21.55
C ALA A 117 6.67 9.49 21.18
N ASN A 118 7.47 10.25 21.94
CA ASN A 118 8.92 10.35 21.71
C ASN A 118 9.66 9.17 22.38
N THR A 119 9.66 8.03 21.71
CA THR A 119 10.26 6.77 22.16
C THR A 119 11.43 6.35 21.26
N PRO A 120 12.33 5.47 21.72
CA PRO A 120 13.34 4.87 20.83
C PRO A 120 12.70 4.15 19.62
N ALA A 121 11.54 3.52 19.81
CA ALA A 121 10.78 2.90 18.73
C ALA A 121 10.36 3.93 17.69
N LYS A 122 9.77 5.08 18.08
CA LYS A 122 9.43 6.15 17.14
C LYS A 122 10.64 6.61 16.32
N ARG A 123 11.80 6.82 16.96
CA ARG A 123 13.00 7.25 16.22
C ARG A 123 13.38 6.27 15.14
N ARG A 124 13.37 4.96 15.46
CA ARG A 124 13.62 3.90 14.47
C ARG A 124 12.59 3.94 13.32
N TRP A 125 11.32 4.17 13.61
CA TRP A 125 10.28 4.27 12.60
C TRP A 125 10.46 5.50 11.70
N VAL A 126 10.88 6.64 12.27
CA VAL A 126 11.28 7.83 11.50
C VAL A 126 12.40 7.49 10.53
N ASP A 127 13.46 6.83 11.03
CA ASP A 127 14.61 6.46 10.19
C ASP A 127 14.20 5.52 9.06
N LEU A 128 13.32 4.54 9.32
CA LEU A 128 12.81 3.61 8.31
C LEU A 128 11.99 4.33 7.23
N LEU A 129 11.12 5.29 7.57
CA LEU A 129 10.38 6.08 6.58
C LEU A 129 11.31 6.95 5.73
N ILE A 130 12.35 7.53 6.35
CA ILE A 130 13.38 8.30 5.61
C ILE A 130 14.14 7.37 4.67
N CYS A 131 14.59 6.20 5.14
CA CYS A 131 15.28 5.22 4.31
C CYS A 131 14.43 4.76 3.12
N GLU A 132 13.14 4.50 3.33
CA GLU A 132 12.21 4.14 2.24
C GLU A 132 12.11 5.27 1.19
N HIS A 133 11.98 6.52 1.65
CA HIS A 133 11.98 7.67 0.76
C HIS A 133 13.28 7.79 -0.05
N LEU A 134 14.43 7.67 0.62
CA LEU A 134 15.74 7.76 -0.03
C LEU A 134 15.95 6.61 -1.03
N ALA A 135 15.55 5.38 -0.68
CA ALA A 135 15.62 4.24 -1.58
C ALA A 135 14.81 4.47 -2.86
N ALA A 136 13.58 4.96 -2.75
CA ALA A 136 12.75 5.29 -3.91
C ALA A 136 13.42 6.37 -4.79
N ARG A 137 14.02 7.39 -4.18
CA ARG A 137 14.75 8.43 -4.92
C ARG A 137 16.00 7.91 -5.62
N VAL A 138 16.75 7.01 -4.98
CA VAL A 138 17.92 6.37 -5.60
C VAL A 138 17.50 5.56 -6.82
N LEU A 139 16.45 4.76 -6.70
CA LEU A 139 15.89 3.99 -7.81
C LEU A 139 15.49 4.89 -8.98
N ALA A 140 14.71 5.92 -8.70
CA ALA A 140 14.29 6.90 -9.72
C ALA A 140 15.48 7.60 -10.38
N GLY A 141 16.50 7.95 -9.61
CA GLY A 141 17.76 8.54 -10.12
C GLY A 141 18.56 7.63 -11.04
N GLN A 142 18.36 6.32 -10.96
CA GLN A 142 18.92 5.31 -11.86
C GLN A 142 17.99 4.94 -13.03
N GLY A 143 16.91 5.68 -13.23
CA GLY A 143 15.94 5.43 -14.29
C GLY A 143 15.04 4.20 -14.05
N ILE A 144 15.02 3.67 -12.83
CA ILE A 144 14.15 2.57 -12.44
C ILE A 144 12.83 3.14 -11.93
N ALA A 145 11.73 2.62 -12.45
CA ALA A 145 10.41 3.06 -12.03
C ALA A 145 10.20 2.80 -10.54
N ALA A 146 10.05 3.88 -9.78
CA ALA A 146 9.72 3.86 -8.36
C ALA A 146 8.57 4.82 -8.09
N ALA A 147 7.75 4.51 -7.09
CA ALA A 147 6.66 5.41 -6.70
C ALA A 147 7.23 6.75 -6.20
N ALA A 148 6.66 7.84 -6.69
CA ALA A 148 7.00 9.17 -6.18
C ALA A 148 6.62 9.26 -4.70
N SER A 149 7.51 9.80 -3.89
CA SER A 149 7.28 9.92 -2.45
C SER A 149 7.74 11.26 -1.91
N GLU A 150 7.15 11.69 -0.80
CA GLU A 150 7.45 12.94 -0.11
C GLU A 150 7.35 12.73 1.41
N LEU A 151 8.26 13.37 2.16
CA LEU A 151 8.19 13.40 3.62
C LEU A 151 7.40 14.64 4.06
N VAL A 152 6.35 14.43 4.83
CA VAL A 152 5.47 15.49 5.34
C VAL A 152 5.46 15.44 6.87
N VAL A 153 5.72 16.60 7.50
CA VAL A 153 5.58 16.73 8.96
C VAL A 153 4.11 17.05 9.27
N ALA A 154 3.48 16.23 10.08
CA ALA A 154 2.07 16.32 10.46
C ALA A 154 1.93 16.35 11.99
N GLY A 155 1.97 17.54 12.57
CA GLY A 155 2.07 17.73 14.01
C GLY A 155 3.36 17.09 14.55
N GLU A 156 3.23 16.15 15.48
CA GLU A 156 4.37 15.42 16.04
C GLU A 156 4.76 14.15 15.26
N ARG A 157 4.12 13.89 14.12
CA ARG A 157 4.34 12.70 13.29
C ARG A 157 5.20 13.04 12.07
N LEU A 158 6.05 12.10 11.66
CA LEU A 158 6.58 12.08 10.31
C LEU A 158 5.68 11.18 9.47
N CYS A 159 5.28 11.69 8.31
CA CYS A 159 4.50 10.98 7.31
C CYS A 159 5.35 10.75 6.07
N LEU A 160 5.29 9.56 5.50
CA LEU A 160 5.77 9.26 4.17
C LEU A 160 4.56 9.15 3.24
N GLU A 161 4.38 10.16 2.41
CA GLU A 161 3.40 10.17 1.33
C GLU A 161 3.98 9.43 0.13
N VAL A 162 3.27 8.43 -0.38
CA VAL A 162 3.67 7.64 -1.56
C VAL A 162 2.55 7.71 -2.58
N GLU A 163 2.86 8.15 -3.80
CA GLU A 163 1.89 8.21 -4.89
C GLU A 163 1.44 6.80 -5.30
N ARG A 164 0.14 6.63 -5.45
CA ARG A 164 -0.45 5.38 -5.92
C ARG A 164 -0.37 5.29 -7.43
N PHE A 165 0.39 4.33 -7.93
CA PHE A 165 0.56 4.08 -9.36
C PHE A 165 -0.69 3.45 -10.01
N ASP A 166 -1.59 2.91 -9.22
CA ASP A 166 -2.84 2.27 -9.64
C ASP A 166 -4.02 3.26 -9.73
N ARG A 167 -3.77 4.55 -9.55
CA ARG A 167 -4.77 5.63 -9.66
C ARG A 167 -4.32 6.68 -10.66
N ILE A 168 -5.28 7.24 -11.42
CA ILE A 168 -5.02 8.23 -12.47
C ILE A 168 -6.03 9.38 -12.36
N GLY A 169 -5.54 10.60 -12.17
CA GLY A 169 -6.38 11.80 -12.05
C GLY A 169 -7.42 11.68 -10.93
N ALA A 170 -8.63 12.19 -11.15
CA ALA A 170 -9.66 12.20 -10.12
C ALA A 170 -10.19 10.79 -9.78
N HIS A 171 -10.48 9.98 -10.80
CA HIS A 171 -11.18 8.71 -10.63
C HIS A 171 -10.63 7.55 -11.45
N GLY A 172 -9.63 7.79 -12.29
CA GLY A 172 -9.03 6.77 -13.12
C GLY A 172 -8.36 5.66 -12.30
N ARG A 173 -8.42 4.43 -12.80
CA ARG A 173 -7.81 3.25 -12.20
C ARG A 173 -6.96 2.53 -13.23
N ARG A 174 -5.95 1.84 -12.77
CA ARG A 174 -5.10 0.98 -13.59
C ARG A 174 -5.12 -0.42 -13.02
N GLY A 175 -5.42 -1.42 -13.86
CA GLY A 175 -5.32 -2.83 -13.48
C GLY A 175 -3.93 -3.16 -12.97
N THR A 176 -3.86 -3.88 -11.87
CA THR A 176 -2.62 -4.33 -11.26
C THR A 176 -2.76 -5.77 -10.81
N VAL A 177 -1.69 -6.51 -10.91
CA VAL A 177 -1.58 -7.87 -10.40
C VAL A 177 -0.22 -8.01 -9.72
N THR A 178 -0.18 -8.72 -8.60
CA THR A 178 1.09 -9.00 -7.92
C THR A 178 1.84 -10.10 -8.64
N LEU A 179 3.17 -10.07 -8.57
CA LEU A 179 4.01 -11.13 -9.12
C LEU A 179 3.65 -12.50 -8.51
N ALA A 180 3.36 -12.54 -7.21
CA ALA A 180 2.91 -13.74 -6.52
C ALA A 180 1.61 -14.29 -7.10
N ALA A 181 0.60 -13.43 -7.35
CA ALA A 181 -0.68 -13.88 -7.92
C ALA A 181 -0.53 -14.40 -9.36
N LEU A 182 0.41 -13.85 -10.15
CA LEU A 182 0.73 -14.39 -11.46
C LEU A 182 1.41 -15.75 -11.34
N ASP A 183 2.39 -15.89 -10.44
CA ASP A 183 3.09 -17.14 -10.25
C ASP A 183 2.17 -18.25 -9.73
N ASP A 184 1.28 -17.95 -8.78
CA ASP A 184 0.24 -18.87 -8.30
C ASP A 184 -0.68 -19.33 -9.44
N ALA A 185 -1.13 -18.39 -10.27
CA ALA A 185 -2.08 -18.69 -11.34
C ALA A 185 -1.50 -19.59 -12.44
N PHE A 186 -0.19 -19.50 -12.70
CA PHE A 186 0.44 -20.20 -13.83
C PHE A 186 1.38 -21.34 -13.40
N HIS A 187 1.95 -21.29 -12.19
CA HIS A 187 2.98 -22.23 -11.79
C HIS A 187 2.71 -22.88 -10.43
N ASP A 188 1.85 -22.31 -9.60
CA ASP A 188 1.57 -22.76 -8.22
C ASP A 188 2.87 -22.96 -7.41
N GLN A 189 3.80 -22.02 -7.54
CA GLN A 189 5.09 -22.02 -6.85
C GLN A 189 5.16 -20.79 -5.94
N HIS A 190 5.73 -20.96 -4.76
CA HIS A 190 5.84 -19.89 -3.74
C HIS A 190 7.30 -19.53 -3.51
N ASP A 191 8.01 -19.20 -4.58
CA ASP A 191 9.41 -18.81 -4.56
C ASP A 191 9.60 -17.31 -4.38
N ASP A 192 10.87 -16.89 -4.34
CA ASP A 192 11.26 -15.49 -4.37
C ASP A 192 11.00 -14.84 -5.75
N TRP A 193 11.05 -13.52 -5.77
CA TRP A 193 10.81 -12.72 -6.98
C TRP A 193 11.68 -13.11 -8.19
N PRO A 194 13.01 -13.34 -8.06
CA PRO A 194 13.83 -13.75 -9.18
C PRO A 194 13.41 -15.06 -9.84
N HIS A 195 13.00 -16.05 -9.04
CA HIS A 195 12.56 -17.36 -9.54
C HIS A 195 11.19 -17.27 -10.21
N ALA A 196 10.23 -16.60 -9.59
CA ALA A 196 8.91 -16.33 -10.17
C ALA A 196 9.04 -15.56 -11.50
N ALA A 197 9.82 -14.49 -11.52
CA ALA A 197 10.06 -13.71 -12.74
C ALA A 197 10.77 -14.51 -13.83
N ALA A 198 11.71 -15.41 -13.48
CA ALA A 198 12.38 -16.26 -14.46
C ALA A 198 11.41 -17.25 -15.13
N ARG A 199 10.46 -17.82 -14.39
CA ARG A 199 9.39 -18.66 -14.96
C ARG A 199 8.51 -17.89 -15.91
N LEU A 200 8.02 -16.73 -15.48
CA LEU A 200 7.16 -15.86 -16.29
C LEU A 200 7.87 -15.38 -17.56
N ALA A 201 9.18 -15.09 -17.51
CA ALA A 201 9.96 -14.75 -18.69
C ALA A 201 10.14 -15.92 -19.65
N ARG A 202 10.41 -17.12 -19.14
CA ARG A 202 10.50 -18.33 -19.96
C ARG A 202 9.20 -18.61 -20.72
N ASP A 203 8.06 -18.34 -20.10
CA ASP A 203 6.75 -18.59 -20.69
C ASP A 203 6.23 -17.39 -21.51
N GLY A 204 7.04 -16.32 -21.66
CA GLY A 204 6.74 -15.17 -22.50
C GLY A 204 5.80 -14.13 -21.89
N TRP A 205 5.49 -14.20 -20.60
CA TRP A 205 4.65 -13.24 -19.90
C TRP A 205 5.33 -11.90 -19.62
N ILE A 206 6.65 -11.93 -19.41
CA ILE A 206 7.47 -10.72 -19.26
C ILE A 206 8.69 -10.80 -20.16
N ASP A 207 9.23 -9.65 -20.54
CA ASP A 207 10.41 -9.55 -21.39
C ASP A 207 11.73 -9.62 -20.57
N ALA A 208 12.85 -9.78 -21.29
CA ALA A 208 14.17 -9.86 -20.65
C ALA A 208 14.56 -8.59 -19.88
N PRO A 209 14.28 -7.36 -20.35
CA PRO A 209 14.49 -6.14 -19.58
C PRO A 209 13.71 -6.12 -18.25
N THR A 210 12.44 -6.53 -18.26
CA THR A 210 11.61 -6.63 -17.05
C THR A 210 12.19 -7.64 -16.06
N LEU A 211 12.61 -8.82 -16.53
CA LEU A 211 13.27 -9.83 -15.71
C LEU A 211 14.56 -9.27 -15.07
N ALA A 212 15.39 -8.56 -15.85
CA ALA A 212 16.61 -7.94 -15.35
C ALA A 212 16.30 -6.91 -14.26
N THR A 213 15.27 -6.07 -14.48
CA THR A 213 14.82 -5.07 -13.50
C THR A 213 14.34 -5.72 -12.19
N ILE A 214 13.54 -6.78 -12.27
CA ILE A 214 13.05 -7.50 -11.06
C ILE A 214 14.21 -8.09 -10.28
N ARG A 215 15.18 -8.71 -10.95
CA ARG A 215 16.39 -9.26 -10.31
C ARG A 215 17.21 -8.18 -9.62
N TRP A 216 17.35 -7.04 -10.27
CA TRP A 216 18.08 -5.92 -9.72
C TRP A 216 17.36 -5.32 -8.50
N LEU A 217 16.04 -5.14 -8.58
CA LEU A 217 15.21 -4.66 -7.46
C LEU A 217 15.27 -5.61 -6.26
N HIS A 218 15.26 -6.91 -6.50
CA HIS A 218 15.40 -7.91 -5.43
C HIS A 218 16.77 -7.79 -4.75
N ALA A 219 17.85 -7.72 -5.53
CA ALA A 219 19.20 -7.54 -4.99
C ALA A 219 19.35 -6.22 -4.22
N PHE A 220 18.77 -5.13 -4.73
CA PHE A 220 18.77 -3.84 -4.05
C PHE A 220 17.98 -3.90 -2.73
N GLY A 221 16.83 -4.55 -2.72
CA GLY A 221 16.03 -4.77 -1.50
C GLY A 221 16.82 -5.56 -0.45
N MET A 222 17.45 -6.65 -0.83
CA MET A 222 18.30 -7.45 0.06
C MET A 222 19.46 -6.64 0.64
N LEU A 223 20.14 -5.81 -0.15
CA LEU A 223 21.22 -4.95 0.33
C LEU A 223 20.73 -3.86 1.27
N SER A 224 19.59 -3.25 0.98
CA SER A 224 18.99 -2.22 1.84
C SER A 224 18.47 -2.79 3.16
N GLU A 225 17.92 -4.01 3.15
CA GLU A 225 17.53 -4.73 4.36
C GLU A 225 18.74 -5.19 5.19
N LEU A 226 19.82 -5.64 4.57
CA LEU A 226 21.07 -5.97 5.26
C LEU A 226 21.69 -4.73 5.94
N GLY A 227 21.59 -3.57 5.31
CA GLY A 227 21.99 -2.29 5.93
C GLY A 227 21.12 -1.92 7.15
N ALA A 228 19.84 -2.30 7.15
CA ALA A 228 18.91 -2.14 8.25
C ALA A 228 18.97 -3.31 9.27
N ALA A 229 19.44 -4.48 8.85
CA ALA A 229 19.46 -5.74 9.62
C ALA A 229 20.70 -5.88 10.52
N GLY A 230 21.66 -4.96 10.46
CA GLY A 230 22.70 -4.87 11.49
C GLY A 230 22.15 -4.73 12.91
N GLU A 231 20.80 -4.64 13.06
CA GLU A 231 20.10 -4.64 14.34
C GLU A 231 18.93 -5.65 14.43
N ARG A 232 18.74 -6.52 13.45
CA ARG A 232 17.68 -7.56 13.49
C ARG A 232 18.24 -8.98 13.69
N GLU A 233 18.99 -9.19 14.74
CA GLU A 233 19.03 -10.52 15.32
C GLU A 233 17.69 -10.75 16.05
N GLY A 234 16.77 -11.45 15.40
CA GLY A 234 15.63 -12.02 16.08
C GLY A 234 14.26 -12.10 15.39
N GLN A 235 14.09 -11.70 14.15
CA GLN A 235 12.80 -11.91 13.47
C GLN A 235 12.91 -12.37 12.03
N THR A 236 13.44 -13.58 11.85
CA THR A 236 13.16 -14.39 10.67
C THR A 236 11.90 -15.22 10.95
N HIS A 237 10.75 -14.63 10.81
CA HIS A 237 9.52 -15.36 10.54
C HIS A 237 9.00 -14.94 9.19
N LEU A 238 9.48 -15.63 8.17
CA LEU A 238 8.76 -15.84 6.93
C LEU A 238 7.37 -16.39 7.32
N HIS A 239 6.34 -15.57 7.22
CA HIS A 239 4.99 -16.06 7.27
C HIS A 239 4.78 -16.97 6.06
N ARG A 240 4.91 -18.27 6.29
CA ARG A 240 4.23 -19.29 5.50
C ARG A 240 2.75 -19.20 5.86
N GLY A 241 1.93 -18.84 4.90
CA GLY A 241 0.48 -18.79 4.99
C GLY A 241 -0.07 -18.40 3.64
#